data_ad0c8cd00acf1c6de5551b35457ed395
#
_entry.id   ad0c8cd00acf1c6de5551b35457ed395
#
_cell.length_a   1.000
_cell.length_b   1.000
_cell.length_c   1.000
_cell.angle_alpha   90.00
_cell.angle_beta   90.00
_cell.angle_gamma   90.00
#
_symmetry.space_group_name_H-M   'P 1'
#
loop_
_entity.id
_entity.type
_entity.pdbx_description
1 polymer ?
#
loop_
_entity_poly.entity_id
_entity_poly.type
_entity_poly.pdbx_seq_one_letter_code
_entity_poly.pdbx_strand_id
1 'polypeptide(L)'
;MQDIRFEQATSFKQKPQDESKMGFGKLFTDYMFEMDYSVEKGWHDPRVVPYHNFSMDPATSVLHYGQEIFEGMKCYRPKHGGLQLFRPRDKFARMNRSAERKDIPQNDEDVAMAGLEKLLEVEKDWVPHTQGATLYIRPTIIAMDAMLGVHAAHTYKFYIILSPSGAYYAGGLAPVDIYVEDKYVRAVRGGIGFAKTGGNYAA
;
A
#
# COMPACT_ATOMS: atom_id res chain seq x y z
N MET A 1 23.08 2.97 -0.04
CA MET A 1 21.68 2.82 0.46
C MET A 1 21.25 4.20 0.91
N GLN A 2 20.12 4.73 0.42
CA GLN A 2 19.61 6.03 0.91
C GLN A 2 19.24 5.87 2.39
N ASP A 3 19.66 6.85 3.22
CA ASP A 3 19.31 6.87 4.63
C ASP A 3 17.79 7.17 4.76
N ILE A 4 17.06 6.34 5.52
CA ILE A 4 15.62 6.52 5.72
C ILE A 4 15.42 7.42 6.94
N ARG A 5 14.97 8.63 6.70
CA ARG A 5 14.67 9.60 7.75
C ARG A 5 13.51 9.09 8.63
N PHE A 6 13.60 9.34 9.92
CA PHE A 6 12.55 9.03 10.88
C PHE A 6 12.07 10.31 11.58
N GLU A 7 10.76 10.49 11.65
CA GLU A 7 10.12 11.59 12.34
C GLU A 7 9.26 11.06 13.48
N GLN A 8 9.55 11.50 14.71
CA GLN A 8 8.88 11.01 15.91
C GLN A 8 7.44 11.52 16.01
N ALA A 9 6.47 10.62 16.22
CA ALA A 9 5.09 10.98 16.54
C ALA A 9 5.00 11.63 17.92
N THR A 10 4.15 12.63 18.05
CA THR A 10 3.85 13.31 19.32
C THR A 10 2.65 12.71 20.06
N SER A 11 1.86 11.88 19.38
CA SER A 11 0.71 11.17 19.94
C SER A 11 0.56 9.81 19.29
N PHE A 12 0.00 8.85 20.01
CA PHE A 12 -0.20 7.48 19.56
C PHE A 12 -1.68 7.11 19.63
N LYS A 13 -2.13 6.31 18.68
CA LYS A 13 -3.48 5.79 18.62
C LYS A 13 -3.67 4.67 19.67
N GLN A 14 -4.88 4.54 20.15
CA GLN A 14 -5.24 3.40 21.01
C GLN A 14 -5.33 2.14 20.15
N LYS A 15 -4.58 1.10 20.52
CA LYS A 15 -4.65 -0.21 19.88
C LYS A 15 -5.98 -0.90 20.24
N PRO A 16 -6.54 -1.72 19.32
CA PRO A 16 -7.79 -2.43 19.60
C PRO A 16 -7.60 -3.40 20.77
N GLN A 17 -8.49 -3.34 21.76
CA GLN A 17 -8.48 -4.27 22.89
C GLN A 17 -8.97 -5.67 22.49
N ASP A 18 -9.87 -5.75 21.52
CA ASP A 18 -10.41 -6.99 20.97
C ASP A 18 -10.02 -7.13 19.51
N GLU A 19 -8.94 -7.85 19.26
CA GLU A 19 -8.39 -8.08 17.91
C GLU A 19 -9.35 -8.89 17.00
N SER A 20 -10.34 -9.61 17.57
CA SER A 20 -11.32 -10.37 16.78
C SER A 20 -12.31 -9.47 16.03
N LYS A 21 -12.46 -8.22 16.45
CA LYS A 21 -13.43 -7.24 15.92
C LYS A 21 -12.81 -6.19 14.97
N MET A 22 -11.53 -6.30 14.64
CA MET A 22 -10.83 -5.29 13.85
C MET A 22 -11.41 -5.08 12.44
N GLY A 23 -11.99 -6.13 11.83
CA GLY A 23 -12.42 -6.07 10.43
C GLY A 23 -11.23 -5.95 9.49
N PHE A 24 -11.44 -5.32 8.32
CA PHE A 24 -10.39 -5.11 7.31
C PHE A 24 -10.36 -3.65 6.88
N GLY A 25 -9.16 -3.02 6.91
CA GLY A 25 -8.91 -1.69 6.35
C GLY A 25 -9.60 -0.52 7.06
N LYS A 26 -10.01 -0.67 8.33
CA LYS A 26 -10.69 0.37 9.11
C LYS A 26 -9.77 1.07 10.13
N LEU A 27 -8.75 0.37 10.58
CA LEU A 27 -7.77 0.87 11.55
C LEU A 27 -6.42 1.02 10.85
N PHE A 28 -5.67 2.06 11.20
CA PHE A 28 -4.34 2.32 10.68
C PHE A 28 -3.38 2.57 11.84
N THR A 29 -2.13 2.17 11.64
CA THR A 29 -1.05 2.30 12.63
C THR A 29 -0.65 3.76 12.84
N ASP A 30 0.34 4.00 13.71
CA ASP A 30 0.75 5.36 14.08
C ASP A 30 1.64 6.03 13.04
N TYR A 31 2.35 5.23 12.24
CA TYR A 31 3.31 5.72 11.24
C TYR A 31 2.97 5.21 9.85
N MET A 32 3.56 5.86 8.85
CA MET A 32 3.57 5.47 7.45
C MET A 32 4.94 5.72 6.85
N PHE A 33 5.27 5.01 5.77
CA PHE A 33 6.44 5.30 4.96
C PHE A 33 6.05 6.18 3.78
N GLU A 34 6.91 7.12 3.42
CA GLU A 34 6.76 7.96 2.23
C GLU A 34 8.07 8.13 1.49
N MET A 35 7.97 8.33 0.19
CA MET A 35 9.04 8.73 -0.70
C MET A 35 8.45 9.53 -1.87
N ASP A 36 9.10 10.61 -2.27
CA ASP A 36 8.65 11.46 -3.36
C ASP A 36 9.47 11.21 -4.63
N TYR A 37 8.87 11.53 -5.78
CA TYR A 37 9.53 11.50 -7.08
C TYR A 37 9.34 12.83 -7.80
N SER A 38 10.41 13.30 -8.44
CA SER A 38 10.35 14.31 -9.48
C SER A 38 11.29 13.93 -10.63
N VAL A 39 11.02 14.47 -11.82
CA VAL A 39 11.87 14.19 -13.00
C VAL A 39 13.33 14.59 -12.76
N GLU A 40 13.56 15.69 -12.01
CA GLU A 40 14.92 16.19 -11.76
C GLU A 40 15.69 15.34 -10.74
N LYS A 41 15.01 14.78 -9.73
CA LYS A 41 15.66 14.08 -8.60
C LYS A 41 15.50 12.58 -8.62
N GLY A 42 14.61 12.05 -9.46
CA GLY A 42 14.17 10.66 -9.34
C GLY A 42 13.43 10.43 -8.01
N TRP A 43 13.41 9.18 -7.52
CA TRP A 43 12.89 8.85 -6.20
C TRP A 43 13.82 9.38 -5.11
N HIS A 44 13.27 10.15 -4.15
CA HIS A 44 14.06 10.84 -3.13
C HIS A 44 13.28 11.01 -1.81
N ASP A 45 13.99 11.38 -0.75
CA ASP A 45 13.50 11.62 0.61
C ASP A 45 12.68 10.44 1.19
N PRO A 46 13.24 9.20 1.21
CA PRO A 46 12.59 8.09 1.88
C PRO A 46 12.50 8.36 3.38
N ARG A 47 11.28 8.24 3.95
CA ARG A 47 11.04 8.59 5.34
C ARG A 47 9.93 7.77 5.96
N VAL A 48 10.04 7.51 7.27
CA VAL A 48 8.97 7.03 8.14
C VAL A 48 8.49 8.21 8.97
N VAL A 49 7.23 8.55 8.81
CA VAL A 49 6.60 9.74 9.43
C VAL A 49 5.30 9.35 10.15
N PRO A 50 4.80 10.17 11.08
CA PRO A 50 3.47 9.96 11.66
C PRO A 50 2.40 9.85 10.59
N TYR A 51 1.45 8.92 10.76
CA TYR A 51 0.32 8.77 9.83
C TYR A 51 -0.50 10.06 9.76
N HIS A 52 -0.64 10.63 8.55
CA HIS A 52 -1.32 11.90 8.33
C HIS A 52 -2.14 11.91 7.03
N ASN A 53 -3.02 12.90 6.89
CA ASN A 53 -3.74 13.15 5.64
C ASN A 53 -2.82 13.83 4.62
N PHE A 54 -2.99 13.51 3.34
CA PHE A 54 -2.34 14.26 2.26
C PHE A 54 -3.09 15.55 1.98
N SER A 55 -2.35 16.65 1.85
CA SER A 55 -2.86 17.88 1.25
C SER A 55 -2.63 17.80 -0.25
N MET A 56 -3.69 17.82 -1.04
CA MET A 56 -3.65 17.66 -2.49
C MET A 56 -4.42 18.77 -3.17
N ASP A 57 -3.88 19.30 -4.28
CA ASP A 57 -4.60 20.22 -5.15
C ASP A 57 -5.81 19.48 -5.78
N PRO A 58 -6.99 20.11 -5.90
CA PRO A 58 -8.13 19.50 -6.58
C PRO A 58 -7.86 19.06 -8.02
N ALA A 59 -6.90 19.69 -8.71
CA ALA A 59 -6.47 19.31 -10.06
C ALA A 59 -5.45 18.17 -10.08
N THR A 60 -5.11 17.57 -8.92
CA THR A 60 -4.12 16.47 -8.87
C THR A 60 -4.52 15.33 -9.80
N SER A 61 -3.63 14.95 -10.72
CA SER A 61 -3.89 14.07 -11.85
C SER A 61 -4.44 12.70 -11.45
N VAL A 62 -4.04 12.14 -10.31
CA VAL A 62 -4.58 10.86 -9.83
C VAL A 62 -6.09 10.91 -9.58
N LEU A 63 -6.63 12.06 -9.17
CA LEU A 63 -8.06 12.24 -8.89
C LEU A 63 -8.92 12.22 -10.17
N HIS A 64 -8.34 12.56 -11.32
CA HIS A 64 -9.03 12.67 -12.60
C HIS A 64 -8.76 11.51 -13.54
N TYR A 65 -7.54 10.97 -13.54
CA TYR A 65 -7.11 9.99 -14.54
C TYR A 65 -6.68 8.65 -13.95
N GLY A 66 -6.68 8.51 -12.61
CA GLY A 66 -6.38 7.26 -11.93
C GLY A 66 -4.99 6.70 -12.30
N GLN A 67 -3.98 7.59 -12.51
CA GLN A 67 -2.60 7.16 -12.68
C GLN A 67 -2.03 6.82 -11.32
N GLU A 68 -2.29 5.59 -10.89
CA GLU A 68 -1.87 5.03 -9.61
C GLU A 68 -1.70 3.52 -9.73
N ILE A 69 -0.93 2.96 -8.82
CA ILE A 69 -0.77 1.51 -8.62
C ILE A 69 -0.67 1.21 -7.14
N PHE A 70 -1.01 -0.02 -6.75
CA PHE A 70 -0.87 -0.44 -5.37
C PHE A 70 -0.48 -1.91 -5.24
N GLU A 71 -0.06 -2.28 -4.05
CA GLU A 71 0.19 -3.66 -3.67
C GLU A 71 -0.54 -4.04 -2.38
N GLY A 72 -0.54 -5.32 -2.08
CA GLY A 72 -1.06 -5.86 -0.85
C GLY A 72 -0.24 -7.04 -0.39
N MET A 73 0.22 -6.98 0.85
CA MET A 73 0.92 -8.06 1.52
C MET A 73 0.55 -8.09 2.99
N LYS A 74 1.00 -9.08 3.73
CA LYS A 74 0.67 -9.27 5.13
C LYS A 74 1.93 -9.54 5.94
N CYS A 75 1.97 -8.97 7.14
CA CYS A 75 2.92 -9.32 8.17
C CYS A 75 2.24 -10.18 9.23
N TYR A 76 2.89 -11.23 9.64
CA TYR A 76 2.40 -12.23 10.60
C TYR A 76 3.27 -12.23 11.85
N ARG A 77 2.66 -12.62 12.97
CA ARG A 77 3.37 -12.95 14.20
C ARG A 77 3.38 -14.46 14.39
N PRO A 78 4.49 -15.14 14.09
CA PRO A 78 4.58 -16.59 14.29
C PRO A 78 4.66 -16.94 15.79
N LYS A 79 4.28 -18.20 16.14
CA LYS A 79 4.23 -18.67 17.54
C LYS A 79 5.57 -18.61 18.28
N HIS A 80 6.67 -18.71 17.56
CA HIS A 80 8.04 -18.65 18.14
C HIS A 80 8.64 -17.23 18.15
N GLY A 81 7.81 -16.21 17.96
CA GLY A 81 8.20 -14.80 18.02
C GLY A 81 8.73 -14.25 16.71
N GLY A 82 9.07 -12.95 16.72
CA GLY A 82 9.48 -12.22 15.54
C GLY A 82 8.32 -11.79 14.64
N LEU A 83 8.66 -11.26 13.47
CA LEU A 83 7.73 -10.87 12.41
C LEU A 83 8.06 -11.66 11.14
N GLN A 84 7.03 -12.02 10.39
CA GLN A 84 7.19 -12.78 9.17
C GLN A 84 6.42 -12.14 8.02
N LEU A 85 7.12 -11.92 6.90
CA LEU A 85 6.55 -11.52 5.61
C LEU A 85 6.54 -12.72 4.66
N PHE A 86 5.54 -12.75 3.78
CA PHE A 86 5.49 -13.75 2.72
C PHE A 86 5.77 -13.13 1.36
N ARG A 87 6.94 -13.42 0.79
CA ARG A 87 7.39 -13.00 -0.55
C ARG A 87 7.26 -11.48 -0.80
N PRO A 88 7.78 -10.60 0.08
CA PRO A 88 7.62 -9.15 -0.09
C PRO A 88 8.31 -8.64 -1.36
N ARG A 89 9.49 -9.15 -1.73
CA ARG A 89 10.22 -8.75 -2.94
C ARG A 89 9.41 -9.03 -4.21
N ASP A 90 8.70 -10.16 -4.30
CA ASP A 90 7.84 -10.44 -5.46
C ASP A 90 6.68 -9.45 -5.60
N LYS A 91 6.24 -8.85 -4.48
CA LYS A 91 5.21 -7.81 -4.50
C LYS A 91 5.77 -6.49 -5.03
N PHE A 92 6.98 -6.10 -4.63
CA PHE A 92 7.62 -4.91 -5.19
C PHE A 92 7.99 -5.11 -6.66
N ALA A 93 8.49 -6.28 -7.05
CA ALA A 93 8.70 -6.62 -8.46
C ALA A 93 7.40 -6.55 -9.28
N ARG A 94 6.26 -7.01 -8.73
CA ARG A 94 4.95 -6.87 -9.38
C ARG A 94 4.49 -5.41 -9.44
N MET A 95 4.77 -4.61 -8.41
CA MET A 95 4.51 -3.18 -8.41
C MET A 95 5.23 -2.48 -9.54
N ASN A 96 6.51 -2.79 -9.78
CA ASN A 96 7.30 -2.26 -10.88
C ASN A 96 6.76 -2.69 -12.26
N ARG A 97 6.26 -3.93 -12.42
CA ARG A 97 5.55 -4.34 -13.66
C ARG A 97 4.24 -3.57 -13.87
N SER A 98 3.52 -3.28 -12.78
CA SER A 98 2.32 -2.42 -12.87
C SER A 98 2.69 -0.98 -13.21
N ALA A 99 3.80 -0.47 -12.67
CA ALA A 99 4.34 0.85 -12.95
C ALA A 99 4.67 1.01 -14.43
N GLU A 100 5.41 0.05 -15.01
CA GLU A 100 5.73 0.01 -16.45
C GLU A 100 4.47 0.14 -17.31
N ARG A 101 3.41 -0.63 -17.02
CA ARG A 101 2.16 -0.58 -17.79
C ARG A 101 1.43 0.75 -17.68
N LYS A 102 1.59 1.46 -16.56
CA LYS A 102 0.90 2.73 -16.25
C LYS A 102 1.76 3.97 -16.52
N ASP A 103 2.96 3.79 -17.11
CA ASP A 103 3.92 4.86 -17.33
C ASP A 103 4.26 5.63 -16.04
N ILE A 104 4.46 4.87 -14.96
CA ILE A 104 4.87 5.36 -13.64
C ILE A 104 6.35 4.98 -13.46
N PRO A 105 7.21 5.86 -12.94
CA PRO A 105 8.60 5.53 -12.66
C PRO A 105 8.72 4.32 -11.73
N GLN A 106 9.50 3.32 -12.14
CA GLN A 106 9.81 2.18 -11.29
C GLN A 106 10.63 2.63 -10.08
N ASN A 107 10.36 2.06 -8.93
CA ASN A 107 11.16 2.33 -7.72
C ASN A 107 12.26 1.27 -7.55
N ASP A 108 13.29 1.62 -6.78
CA ASP A 108 14.29 0.68 -6.32
C ASP A 108 13.67 -0.26 -5.28
N GLU A 109 13.65 -1.56 -5.59
CA GLU A 109 13.05 -2.59 -4.73
C GLU A 109 13.79 -2.73 -3.39
N ASP A 110 15.09 -2.46 -3.34
CA ASP A 110 15.86 -2.50 -2.11
C ASP A 110 15.53 -1.31 -1.20
N VAL A 111 15.32 -0.11 -1.76
CA VAL A 111 14.87 1.07 -1.00
C VAL A 111 13.44 0.85 -0.48
N ALA A 112 12.55 0.33 -1.33
CA ALA A 112 11.18 0.03 -0.92
C ALA A 112 11.12 -1.04 0.19
N MET A 113 11.98 -2.05 0.10
CA MET A 113 12.10 -3.11 1.11
C MET A 113 12.66 -2.56 2.43
N ALA A 114 13.73 -1.77 2.38
CA ALA A 114 14.31 -1.13 3.57
C ALA A 114 13.30 -0.18 4.26
N GLY A 115 12.52 0.57 3.48
CA GLY A 115 11.43 1.41 3.99
C GLY A 115 10.35 0.61 4.71
N LEU A 116 9.94 -0.52 4.13
CA LEU A 116 9.00 -1.45 4.76
C LEU A 116 9.55 -2.05 6.05
N GLU A 117 10.80 -2.50 6.05
CA GLU A 117 11.46 -3.08 7.24
C GLU A 117 11.55 -2.05 8.37
N LYS A 118 11.96 -0.81 8.05
CA LYS A 118 12.02 0.28 9.02
C LYS A 118 10.64 0.61 9.60
N LEU A 119 9.61 0.67 8.75
CA LEU A 119 8.24 0.90 9.19
C LEU A 119 7.74 -0.23 10.10
N LEU A 120 7.99 -1.49 9.77
CA LEU A 120 7.60 -2.64 10.58
C LEU A 120 8.36 -2.73 11.91
N GLU A 121 9.63 -2.30 11.94
CA GLU A 121 10.42 -2.20 13.18
C GLU A 121 9.74 -1.27 14.19
N VAL A 122 9.29 -0.10 13.72
CA VAL A 122 8.63 0.92 14.54
C VAL A 122 7.22 0.46 14.96
N GLU A 123 6.51 -0.22 14.06
CA GLU A 123 5.11 -0.62 14.21
C GLU A 123 4.92 -2.08 14.65
N LYS A 124 5.98 -2.74 15.10
CA LYS A 124 5.95 -4.16 15.47
C LYS A 124 4.83 -4.53 16.46
N ASP A 125 4.47 -3.61 17.36
CA ASP A 125 3.44 -3.82 18.37
C ASP A 125 2.00 -3.69 17.83
N TRP A 126 1.85 -3.28 16.56
CA TRP A 126 0.58 -3.28 15.85
C TRP A 126 0.29 -4.60 15.10
N VAL A 127 1.29 -5.50 15.02
CA VAL A 127 1.07 -6.84 14.45
C VAL A 127 0.24 -7.67 15.42
N PRO A 128 -0.97 -8.09 15.05
CA PRO A 128 -1.87 -8.76 15.97
C PRO A 128 -1.33 -10.09 16.51
N HIS A 129 -1.80 -10.47 17.70
CA HIS A 129 -1.46 -11.74 18.36
C HIS A 129 -2.50 -12.83 18.10
N THR A 130 -3.74 -12.44 17.78
CA THR A 130 -4.84 -13.39 17.57
C THR A 130 -4.61 -14.24 16.33
N GLN A 131 -4.83 -15.55 16.45
CA GLN A 131 -4.68 -16.48 15.35
C GLN A 131 -5.59 -16.10 14.17
N GLY A 132 -5.02 -16.06 12.95
CA GLY A 132 -5.73 -15.66 11.73
C GLY A 132 -5.74 -14.14 11.49
N ALA A 133 -5.44 -13.32 12.51
CA ALA A 133 -5.24 -11.88 12.34
C ALA A 133 -3.84 -11.58 11.76
N THR A 134 -3.71 -10.45 11.09
CA THR A 134 -2.47 -10.03 10.42
C THR A 134 -2.35 -8.53 10.39
N LEU A 135 -1.16 -7.99 10.21
CA LEU A 135 -0.97 -6.61 9.82
C LEU A 135 -0.95 -6.54 8.29
N TYR A 136 -1.99 -5.94 7.71
CA TYR A 136 -2.07 -5.72 6.27
C TYR A 136 -1.21 -4.53 5.87
N ILE A 137 -0.44 -4.68 4.80
CA ILE A 137 0.51 -3.70 4.28
C ILE A 137 0.03 -3.26 2.90
N ARG A 138 -0.12 -1.94 2.70
CA ARG A 138 -0.60 -1.33 1.46
C ARG A 138 0.43 -0.35 0.90
N PRO A 139 1.39 -0.81 0.07
CA PRO A 139 2.20 0.07 -0.76
C PRO A 139 1.34 0.66 -1.89
N THR A 140 1.53 1.96 -2.18
CA THR A 140 0.78 2.67 -3.22
C THR A 140 1.65 3.74 -3.84
N ILE A 141 1.57 3.92 -5.16
CA ILE A 141 2.16 5.06 -5.89
C ILE A 141 1.02 5.82 -6.56
N ILE A 142 1.00 7.14 -6.39
CA ILE A 142 0.03 8.05 -6.99
C ILE A 142 0.72 9.18 -7.74
N ALA A 143 0.15 9.59 -8.87
CA ALA A 143 0.58 10.77 -9.61
C ALA A 143 0.12 12.05 -8.92
N MET A 144 1.02 13.03 -8.78
CA MET A 144 0.83 14.22 -7.95
C MET A 144 0.76 15.54 -8.73
N ASP A 145 0.90 15.53 -10.06
CA ASP A 145 0.83 16.76 -10.85
C ASP A 145 -0.52 17.45 -10.69
N ALA A 146 -0.51 18.73 -10.33
CA ALA A 146 -1.70 19.56 -10.20
C ALA A 146 -2.06 20.20 -11.56
N MET A 147 -2.49 19.37 -12.51
CA MET A 147 -2.80 19.81 -13.88
C MET A 147 -3.89 18.94 -14.50
N LEU A 148 -4.87 19.56 -15.14
CA LEU A 148 -5.84 18.90 -15.98
C LEU A 148 -5.27 18.69 -17.39
N GLY A 149 -5.51 17.54 -17.98
CA GLY A 149 -4.96 17.15 -19.26
C GLY A 149 -4.22 15.81 -19.13
N VAL A 150 -4.43 14.92 -20.10
CA VAL A 150 -3.81 13.57 -20.08
C VAL A 150 -2.34 13.68 -20.48
N HIS A 151 -1.47 13.32 -19.57
CA HIS A 151 0.00 13.27 -19.76
C HIS A 151 0.61 12.25 -18.78
N ALA A 152 1.84 11.83 -19.03
CA ALA A 152 2.65 11.15 -18.03
C ALA A 152 3.04 12.17 -16.95
N ALA A 153 2.70 11.90 -15.70
CA ALA A 153 3.00 12.84 -14.61
C ALA A 153 4.51 12.98 -14.38
N HIS A 154 4.93 14.14 -13.90
CA HIS A 154 6.33 14.46 -13.60
C HIS A 154 6.65 14.27 -12.12
N THR A 155 5.63 14.20 -11.28
CA THR A 155 5.75 14.04 -9.82
C THR A 155 4.87 12.91 -9.32
N TYR A 156 5.41 12.12 -8.39
CA TYR A 156 4.70 11.01 -7.77
C TYR A 156 5.01 10.94 -6.28
N LYS A 157 4.10 10.31 -5.55
CA LYS A 157 4.30 9.93 -4.16
C LYS A 157 4.17 8.42 -4.03
N PHE A 158 5.20 7.77 -3.48
CA PHE A 158 5.14 6.40 -2.98
C PHE A 158 4.90 6.42 -1.47
N TYR A 159 3.95 5.63 -0.99
CA TYR A 159 3.70 5.50 0.44
C TYR A 159 3.30 4.07 0.81
N ILE A 160 3.56 3.71 2.07
CA ILE A 160 3.14 2.43 2.63
C ILE A 160 2.36 2.72 3.90
N ILE A 161 1.12 2.26 3.96
CA ILE A 161 0.27 2.31 5.16
C ILE A 161 0.02 0.90 5.68
N LEU A 162 -0.17 0.79 7.00
CA LEU A 162 -0.37 -0.46 7.71
C LEU A 162 -1.74 -0.47 8.39
N SER A 163 -2.44 -1.63 8.31
CA SER A 163 -3.76 -1.81 8.89
C SER A 163 -3.84 -3.15 9.61
N PRO A 164 -3.97 -3.19 10.95
CA PRO A 164 -4.26 -4.43 11.64
C PRO A 164 -5.62 -4.96 11.20
N SER A 165 -5.68 -6.24 10.84
CA SER A 165 -6.85 -6.85 10.22
C SER A 165 -7.13 -8.22 10.84
N GLY A 166 -8.39 -8.49 11.11
CA GLY A 166 -8.88 -9.81 11.48
C GLY A 166 -8.86 -10.79 10.30
N ALA A 167 -9.45 -11.97 10.49
CA ALA A 167 -9.64 -12.94 9.42
C ALA A 167 -10.44 -12.32 8.27
N TYR A 168 -10.02 -12.56 7.02
CA TYR A 168 -10.65 -11.98 5.83
C TYR A 168 -12.14 -12.39 5.72
N TYR A 169 -12.42 -13.66 6.00
CA TYR A 169 -13.78 -14.19 6.09
C TYR A 169 -14.13 -14.49 7.55
N ALA A 170 -15.23 -13.92 8.04
CA ALA A 170 -15.72 -14.18 9.40
C ALA A 170 -16.04 -15.66 9.63
N GLY A 171 -16.48 -16.38 8.59
CA GLY A 171 -16.74 -17.84 8.59
C GLY A 171 -15.50 -18.73 8.42
N GLY A 172 -14.29 -18.16 8.39
CA GLY A 172 -13.05 -18.94 8.19
C GLY A 172 -13.00 -19.63 6.83
N LEU A 173 -12.95 -20.98 6.83
CA LEU A 173 -12.91 -21.80 5.62
C LEU A 173 -14.31 -22.21 5.10
N ALA A 174 -15.39 -21.61 5.59
CA ALA A 174 -16.73 -21.88 5.09
C ALA A 174 -16.84 -21.52 3.59
N PRO A 175 -17.62 -22.26 2.81
CA PRO A 175 -17.91 -21.94 1.41
C PRO A 175 -18.54 -20.54 1.29
N VAL A 176 -18.28 -19.88 0.16
CA VAL A 176 -18.89 -18.61 -0.22
C VAL A 176 -19.60 -18.76 -1.55
N ASP A 177 -20.70 -18.04 -1.72
CA ASP A 177 -21.40 -17.97 -3.01
C ASP A 177 -20.63 -17.04 -3.94
N ILE A 178 -20.45 -17.43 -5.19
CA ILE A 178 -19.80 -16.66 -6.24
C ILE A 178 -20.81 -16.44 -7.36
N TYR A 179 -21.12 -15.16 -7.61
CA TYR A 179 -21.89 -14.77 -8.80
C TYR A 179 -20.97 -14.74 -10.02
N VAL A 180 -21.36 -15.43 -11.08
CA VAL A 180 -20.64 -15.38 -12.36
C VAL A 180 -21.26 -14.25 -13.19
N GLU A 181 -20.51 -13.16 -13.36
CA GLU A 181 -20.91 -12.02 -14.20
C GLU A 181 -20.64 -12.36 -15.67
N ASP A 182 -21.67 -12.23 -16.52
CA ASP A 182 -21.62 -12.55 -17.95
C ASP A 182 -21.80 -11.33 -18.86
N LYS A 183 -22.15 -10.18 -18.31
CA LYS A 183 -22.42 -8.93 -19.04
C LYS A 183 -21.30 -7.91 -18.92
N TYR A 184 -20.80 -7.68 -17.69
CA TYR A 184 -19.76 -6.69 -17.43
C TYR A 184 -18.42 -7.37 -17.24
N VAL A 185 -17.34 -6.72 -17.69
CA VAL A 185 -15.99 -7.29 -17.59
C VAL A 185 -15.06 -6.35 -16.81
N ARG A 186 -14.31 -6.91 -15.88
CA ARG A 186 -13.28 -6.18 -15.13
C ARG A 186 -12.08 -5.83 -16.03
N ALA A 187 -11.71 -6.70 -16.95
CA ALA A 187 -10.50 -6.58 -17.76
C ALA A 187 -10.78 -7.08 -19.19
N VAL A 188 -10.28 -6.34 -20.18
CA VAL A 188 -10.35 -6.68 -21.59
C VAL A 188 -8.96 -6.99 -22.15
N ARG A 189 -8.90 -7.70 -23.29
CA ARG A 189 -7.65 -7.94 -24.03
C ARG A 189 -7.02 -6.60 -24.43
N GLY A 190 -5.72 -6.42 -24.13
CA GLY A 190 -4.99 -5.18 -24.40
C GLY A 190 -5.25 -4.06 -23.38
N GLY A 191 -6.13 -4.27 -22.41
CA GLY A 191 -6.39 -3.33 -21.30
C GLY A 191 -5.35 -3.38 -20.18
N ILE A 192 -5.74 -2.91 -19.01
CA ILE A 192 -4.87 -2.79 -17.83
C ILE A 192 -5.09 -3.91 -16.80
N GLY A 193 -5.79 -4.99 -17.17
CA GLY A 193 -6.23 -6.03 -16.25
C GLY A 193 -5.11 -6.74 -15.48
N PHE A 194 -3.89 -6.80 -16.01
CA PHE A 194 -2.75 -7.42 -15.34
C PHE A 194 -2.00 -6.45 -14.41
N ALA A 195 -2.17 -5.13 -14.57
CA ALA A 195 -1.61 -4.14 -13.66
C ALA A 195 -2.46 -4.05 -12.39
N LYS A 196 -1.81 -3.92 -11.24
CA LYS A 196 -2.54 -3.73 -9.97
C LYS A 196 -2.79 -2.25 -9.75
N THR A 197 -3.90 -1.75 -10.31
CA THR A 197 -4.33 -0.34 -10.35
C THR A 197 -5.82 -0.22 -9.99
N GLY A 198 -6.22 0.88 -9.37
CA GLY A 198 -7.57 1.12 -8.85
C GLY A 198 -8.66 1.03 -9.91
N GLY A 199 -8.37 1.41 -11.16
CA GLY A 199 -9.33 1.30 -12.26
C GLY A 199 -9.88 -0.12 -12.49
N ASN A 200 -9.14 -1.16 -12.14
CA ASN A 200 -9.62 -2.55 -12.20
C ASN A 200 -10.58 -2.93 -11.07
N TYR A 201 -10.80 -2.05 -10.09
CA TYR A 201 -11.61 -2.32 -8.89
C TYR A 201 -12.81 -1.38 -8.78
N ALA A 202 -12.94 -0.41 -9.69
CA ALA A 202 -14.03 0.56 -9.70
C ALA A 202 -15.25 0.08 -10.48
N ALA A 203 -15.09 -0.91 -11.36
CA ALA A 203 -16.15 -1.47 -12.20
C ALA A 203 -16.91 -2.60 -11.50
#